data_48b72e0623869917646106470db27806
#
_entry.id   48b72e0623869917646106470db27806
#
_cell.length_a   1.000
_cell.length_b   1.000
_cell.length_c   1.000
_cell.angle_alpha   90.00
_cell.angle_beta   90.00
_cell.angle_gamma   90.00
#
_symmetry.space_group_name_H-M   'P 1'
#
loop_
_entity.id
_entity.type
_entity.pdbx_description
1 polymer ?
#
loop_
_entity_poly.entity_id
_entity_poly.type
_entity_poly.pdbx_seq_one_letter_code
_entity_poly.pdbx_strand_id
1 'polypeptide(L)'
;KIDTLVSFWTIDEKPTGSKDPFALRRAALGVIRLIVENNLRLSLREVFAAAGGKDVASDLLIFFADRVKFYLREKGVRQDLIDAVFALGEDDLVRVLARVAALDEFLNCDDGANLLAAYKRAANFLKIEEKKEGKSYIGTPDPRFLKEHEEKILFKKLMDVGPRIT
;
A
#
# COMPACT_ATOMS: atom_id res chain seq x y z
N LYS A 1 22.97 -10.99 4.11
CA LYS A 1 21.75 -10.78 4.90
C LYS A 1 20.48 -11.20 4.14
N ILE A 2 20.36 -10.89 2.84
CA ILE A 2 19.20 -11.34 2.04
C ILE A 2 19.21 -12.86 1.96
N ASP A 3 20.33 -13.47 1.58
CA ASP A 3 20.49 -14.94 1.55
C ASP A 3 20.11 -15.57 2.89
N THR A 4 20.55 -14.98 3.99
CA THR A 4 20.18 -15.44 5.34
C THR A 4 18.68 -15.40 5.57
N LEU A 5 18.02 -14.29 5.25
CA LEU A 5 16.58 -14.14 5.39
C LEU A 5 15.82 -15.16 4.53
N VAL A 6 16.22 -15.31 3.27
CA VAL A 6 15.64 -16.29 2.34
C VAL A 6 15.82 -17.71 2.88
N SER A 7 17.03 -18.08 3.33
CA SER A 7 17.32 -19.42 3.87
C SER A 7 16.44 -19.74 5.09
N PHE A 8 16.31 -18.80 6.03
CA PHE A 8 15.45 -19.00 7.21
C PHE A 8 13.96 -19.11 6.84
N TRP A 9 13.50 -18.35 5.83
CA TRP A 9 12.13 -18.48 5.32
C TRP A 9 11.87 -19.83 4.65
N THR A 10 12.85 -20.34 3.90
CA THR A 10 12.75 -21.62 3.20
C THR A 10 12.62 -22.79 4.15
N ILE A 11 13.25 -22.73 5.33
CA ILE A 11 13.13 -23.76 6.37
C ILE A 11 12.05 -23.46 7.42
N ASP A 12 11.21 -22.44 7.17
CA ASP A 12 10.10 -21.98 8.02
C ASP A 12 10.50 -21.52 9.45
N GLU A 13 11.77 -21.14 9.63
CA GLU A 13 12.29 -20.57 10.89
C GLU A 13 12.10 -19.05 10.96
N LYS A 14 10.85 -18.63 11.08
CA LYS A 14 10.41 -17.23 11.07
C LYS A 14 10.31 -16.64 12.47
N PRO A 15 10.51 -15.31 12.63
CA PRO A 15 10.25 -14.65 13.92
C PRO A 15 8.77 -14.71 14.28
N THR A 16 8.44 -15.16 15.48
CA THR A 16 7.06 -15.26 15.97
C THR A 16 6.86 -14.44 17.25
N GLY A 17 5.83 -13.61 17.31
CA GLY A 17 5.54 -12.79 18.50
C GLY A 17 6.77 -12.00 18.96
N SER A 18 7.21 -12.20 20.21
CA SER A 18 8.43 -11.59 20.77
C SER A 18 9.72 -12.36 20.45
N LYS A 19 9.60 -13.59 19.92
CA LYS A 19 10.76 -14.46 19.67
C LYS A 19 11.41 -14.14 18.33
N ASP A 20 12.69 -13.83 18.36
CA ASP A 20 13.54 -13.61 17.20
C ASP A 20 14.98 -14.05 17.51
N PRO A 21 15.20 -15.36 17.70
CA PRO A 21 16.49 -15.89 18.16
C PRO A 21 17.64 -15.62 17.17
N PHE A 22 17.31 -15.49 15.90
CA PHE A 22 18.28 -15.24 14.81
C PHE A 22 18.39 -13.78 14.41
N ALA A 23 17.69 -12.88 15.13
CA ALA A 23 17.70 -11.44 14.88
C ALA A 23 17.28 -11.05 13.43
N LEU A 24 16.35 -11.80 12.85
CA LEU A 24 15.91 -11.62 11.46
C LEU A 24 15.22 -10.27 11.26
N ARG A 25 14.50 -9.74 12.28
CA ARG A 25 13.92 -8.38 12.23
C ARG A 25 15.01 -7.32 12.10
N ARG A 26 16.12 -7.45 12.82
CA ARG A 26 17.27 -6.54 12.70
C ARG A 26 17.99 -6.71 11.36
N ALA A 27 18.09 -7.94 10.87
CA ALA A 27 18.66 -8.20 9.55
C ALA A 27 17.86 -7.50 8.43
N ALA A 28 16.52 -7.62 8.46
CA ALA A 28 15.63 -6.95 7.51
C ALA A 28 15.71 -5.42 7.62
N LEU A 29 15.68 -4.84 8.82
CA LEU A 29 15.86 -3.40 9.02
C LEU A 29 17.22 -2.91 8.49
N GLY A 30 18.26 -3.71 8.63
CA GLY A 30 19.58 -3.39 8.05
C GLY A 30 19.56 -3.39 6.52
N VAL A 31 18.82 -4.30 5.88
CA VAL A 31 18.63 -4.31 4.42
C VAL A 31 17.82 -3.10 3.98
N ILE A 32 16.70 -2.81 4.67
CA ILE A 32 15.84 -1.65 4.38
C ILE A 32 16.66 -0.36 4.44
N ARG A 33 17.46 -0.15 5.49
CA ARG A 33 18.31 1.03 5.62
C ARG A 33 19.32 1.15 4.48
N LEU A 34 19.99 0.06 4.11
CA LEU A 34 20.93 0.07 2.99
C LEU A 34 20.27 0.48 1.68
N ILE A 35 19.08 -0.06 1.39
CA ILE A 35 18.32 0.28 0.18
C ILE A 35 17.93 1.75 0.18
N VAL A 36 17.32 2.19 1.28
CA VAL A 36 16.77 3.55 1.39
C VAL A 36 17.86 4.62 1.45
N GLU A 37 18.91 4.42 2.27
CA GLU A 37 19.97 5.41 2.45
C GLU A 37 20.86 5.56 1.19
N ASN A 38 20.97 4.50 0.40
CA ASN A 38 21.73 4.52 -0.87
C ASN A 38 20.82 4.71 -2.10
N ASN A 39 19.52 4.94 -1.91
CA ASN A 39 18.53 5.15 -2.97
C ASN A 39 18.55 4.03 -4.04
N LEU A 40 18.69 2.78 -3.61
CA LEU A 40 18.80 1.62 -4.48
C LEU A 40 17.44 1.23 -5.06
N ARG A 41 17.26 1.44 -6.37
CA ARG A 41 16.05 1.07 -7.10
C ARG A 41 16.13 -0.42 -7.49
N LEU A 42 15.36 -1.25 -6.82
CA LEU A 42 15.34 -2.70 -7.06
C LEU A 42 13.99 -3.31 -6.64
N SER A 43 13.59 -4.37 -7.34
CA SER A 43 12.47 -5.23 -6.95
C SER A 43 12.93 -6.20 -5.85
N LEU A 44 12.33 -6.12 -4.68
CA LEU A 44 12.62 -7.09 -3.61
C LEU A 44 12.24 -8.52 -4.01
N ARG A 45 11.16 -8.69 -4.79
CA ARG A 45 10.76 -10.02 -5.30
C ARG A 45 11.84 -10.64 -6.17
N GLU A 46 12.40 -9.86 -7.09
CA GLU A 46 13.51 -10.32 -7.96
C GLU A 46 14.76 -10.66 -7.15
N VAL A 47 15.09 -9.82 -6.17
CA VAL A 47 16.26 -10.05 -5.28
C VAL A 47 16.07 -11.31 -4.44
N PHE A 48 14.87 -11.54 -3.89
CA PHE A 48 14.58 -12.77 -3.13
C PHE A 48 14.61 -14.00 -4.04
N ALA A 49 14.06 -13.91 -5.26
CA ALA A 49 14.10 -14.99 -6.24
C ALA A 49 15.54 -15.33 -6.65
N ALA A 50 16.39 -14.32 -6.88
CA ALA A 50 17.81 -14.50 -7.20
C ALA A 50 18.60 -15.17 -6.05
N ALA A 51 18.18 -14.96 -4.80
CA ALA A 51 18.71 -15.63 -3.62
C ALA A 51 18.12 -17.04 -3.38
N GLY A 52 17.36 -17.60 -4.34
CA GLY A 52 16.73 -18.93 -4.23
C GLY A 52 15.39 -18.95 -3.50
N GLY A 53 14.83 -17.79 -3.13
CA GLY A 53 13.60 -17.68 -2.36
C GLY A 53 12.34 -17.39 -3.18
N LYS A 54 12.22 -17.91 -4.41
CA LYS A 54 11.06 -17.63 -5.28
C LYS A 54 9.73 -17.99 -4.60
N ASP A 55 9.66 -19.14 -3.95
CA ASP A 55 8.43 -19.65 -3.34
C ASP A 55 8.05 -18.92 -2.04
N VAL A 56 9.05 -18.34 -1.36
CA VAL A 56 8.86 -17.59 -0.10
C VAL A 56 8.86 -16.07 -0.30
N ALA A 57 9.07 -15.59 -1.52
CA ALA A 57 9.22 -14.16 -1.81
C ALA A 57 8.02 -13.33 -1.38
N SER A 58 6.79 -13.83 -1.54
CA SER A 58 5.58 -13.11 -1.17
C SER A 58 5.44 -12.95 0.35
N ASP A 59 5.71 -13.99 1.11
CA ASP A 59 5.65 -13.97 2.57
C ASP A 59 6.78 -13.11 3.16
N LEU A 60 7.98 -13.23 2.58
CA LEU A 60 9.12 -12.41 2.97
C LEU A 60 8.87 -10.91 2.66
N LEU A 61 8.18 -10.60 1.56
CA LEU A 61 7.80 -9.22 1.23
C LEU A 61 6.81 -8.65 2.27
N ILE A 62 5.84 -9.44 2.74
CA ILE A 62 4.94 -9.02 3.82
C ILE A 62 5.73 -8.69 5.09
N PHE A 63 6.70 -9.54 5.44
CA PHE A 63 7.58 -9.27 6.57
C PHE A 63 8.41 -7.99 6.40
N PHE A 64 8.95 -7.74 5.20
CA PHE A 64 9.63 -6.48 4.89
C PHE A 64 8.70 -5.28 4.99
N ALA A 65 7.47 -5.38 4.47
CA ALA A 65 6.47 -4.33 4.58
C ALA A 65 6.21 -3.95 6.04
N ASP A 66 6.06 -4.92 6.95
CA ASP A 66 5.90 -4.65 8.38
C ASP A 66 7.12 -3.96 9.00
N ARG A 67 8.31 -4.29 8.54
CA ARG A 67 9.55 -3.63 9.01
C ARG A 67 9.70 -2.21 8.47
N VAL A 68 9.28 -1.97 7.22
CA VAL A 68 9.22 -0.62 6.65
C VAL A 68 8.19 0.23 7.38
N LYS A 69 7.01 -0.32 7.71
CA LYS A 69 6.01 0.36 8.55
C LYS A 69 6.60 0.80 9.90
N PHE A 70 7.33 -0.08 10.56
CA PHE A 70 8.02 0.24 11.81
C PHE A 70 9.06 1.37 11.60
N TYR A 71 9.92 1.25 10.59
CA TYR A 71 10.94 2.24 10.25
C TYR A 71 10.36 3.62 9.95
N LEU A 72 9.27 3.69 9.18
CA LEU A 72 8.62 4.95 8.82
C LEU A 72 7.85 5.56 10.01
N ARG A 73 7.24 4.72 10.84
CA ARG A 73 6.56 5.19 12.07
C ARG A 73 7.53 5.84 13.06
N GLU A 74 8.75 5.30 13.20
CA GLU A 74 9.80 5.94 14.01
C GLU A 74 10.20 7.33 13.46
N LYS A 75 9.98 7.57 12.17
CA LYS A 75 10.18 8.87 11.50
C LYS A 75 8.94 9.79 11.55
N GLY A 76 7.88 9.40 12.24
CA GLY A 76 6.65 10.18 12.39
C GLY A 76 5.69 10.10 11.20
N VAL A 77 5.90 9.19 10.25
CA VAL A 77 5.02 9.01 9.10
C VAL A 77 3.72 8.32 9.51
N ARG A 78 2.60 8.81 8.99
CA ARG A 78 1.27 8.25 9.27
C ARG A 78 1.13 6.83 8.72
N GLN A 79 0.61 5.94 9.55
CA GLN A 79 0.50 4.51 9.20
C GLN A 79 -0.51 4.24 8.09
N ASP A 80 -1.61 4.98 8.05
CA ASP A 80 -2.65 4.83 7.02
C ASP A 80 -2.11 5.09 5.60
N LEU A 81 -1.18 6.04 5.43
CA LEU A 81 -0.52 6.32 4.17
C LEU A 81 0.38 5.16 3.73
N ILE A 82 1.10 4.60 4.68
CA ILE A 82 2.00 3.46 4.42
C ILE A 82 1.17 2.24 3.97
N ASP A 83 0.09 1.95 4.69
CA ASP A 83 -0.82 0.85 4.35
C ASP A 83 -1.45 1.01 2.96
N ALA A 84 -1.87 2.24 2.61
CA ALA A 84 -2.44 2.54 1.30
C ALA A 84 -1.44 2.29 0.16
N VAL A 85 -0.17 2.67 0.32
CA VAL A 85 0.85 2.46 -0.71
C VAL A 85 1.22 0.99 -0.84
N PHE A 86 1.34 0.24 0.26
CA PHE A 86 1.63 -1.19 0.20
C PHE A 86 0.49 -2.03 -0.38
N ALA A 87 -0.77 -1.57 -0.25
CA ALA A 87 -1.92 -2.23 -0.87
C ALA A 87 -1.85 -2.28 -2.41
N LEU A 88 -1.03 -1.42 -3.02
CA LEU A 88 -0.78 -1.42 -4.46
C LEU A 88 0.22 -2.50 -4.93
N GLY A 89 0.74 -3.33 -4.00
CA GLY A 89 1.67 -4.42 -4.33
C GLY A 89 3.09 -3.98 -4.71
N GLU A 90 3.48 -2.75 -4.36
CA GLU A 90 4.81 -2.22 -4.64
C GLU A 90 5.89 -2.94 -3.83
N ASP A 91 7.00 -3.29 -4.48
CA ASP A 91 8.12 -4.00 -3.88
C ASP A 91 9.48 -3.28 -4.03
N ASP A 92 9.50 -2.11 -4.66
CA ASP A 92 10.61 -1.17 -4.66
C ASP A 92 10.47 -0.19 -3.48
N LEU A 93 11.30 -0.35 -2.46
CA LEU A 93 11.21 0.43 -1.22
C LEU A 93 11.42 1.94 -1.43
N VAL A 94 12.25 2.33 -2.39
CA VAL A 94 12.47 3.75 -2.71
C VAL A 94 11.20 4.35 -3.31
N ARG A 95 10.52 3.60 -4.20
CA ARG A 95 9.21 4.02 -4.73
C ARG A 95 8.14 4.05 -3.66
N VAL A 96 8.12 3.08 -2.75
CA VAL A 96 7.18 3.11 -1.60
C VAL A 96 7.35 4.40 -0.82
N LEU A 97 8.57 4.76 -0.45
CA LEU A 97 8.83 5.98 0.31
C LEU A 97 8.46 7.25 -0.45
N ALA A 98 8.80 7.32 -1.74
CA ALA A 98 8.44 8.45 -2.59
C ALA A 98 6.91 8.61 -2.73
N ARG A 99 6.17 7.51 -2.88
CA ARG A 99 4.71 7.52 -2.95
C ARG A 99 4.07 7.93 -1.62
N VAL A 100 4.60 7.45 -0.50
CA VAL A 100 4.12 7.84 0.84
C VAL A 100 4.33 9.34 1.05
N ALA A 101 5.49 9.87 0.71
CA ALA A 101 5.78 11.30 0.83
C ALA A 101 4.86 12.15 -0.07
N ALA A 102 4.67 11.76 -1.33
CA ALA A 102 3.77 12.45 -2.26
C ALA A 102 2.31 12.40 -1.78
N LEU A 103 1.87 11.28 -1.23
CA LEU A 103 0.51 11.14 -0.68
C LEU A 103 0.33 12.01 0.57
N ASP A 104 1.33 12.08 1.44
CA ASP A 104 1.29 12.93 2.63
C ASP A 104 1.22 14.42 2.25
N GLU A 105 2.07 14.86 1.32
CA GLU A 105 2.05 16.22 0.78
C GLU A 105 0.68 16.55 0.16
N PHE A 106 0.15 15.66 -0.68
CA PHE A 106 -1.16 15.84 -1.31
C PHE A 106 -2.28 15.95 -0.28
N LEU A 107 -2.32 15.10 0.75
CA LEU A 107 -3.39 15.15 1.75
C LEU A 107 -3.31 16.35 2.69
N ASN A 108 -2.16 17.01 2.75
CA ASN A 108 -1.96 18.23 3.52
C ASN A 108 -2.29 19.51 2.71
N CYS A 109 -2.54 19.41 1.40
CA CYS A 109 -3.04 20.54 0.60
C CYS A 109 -4.58 20.60 0.62
N ASP A 110 -5.14 21.76 0.26
CA ASP A 110 -6.59 22.00 0.28
C ASP A 110 -7.35 21.01 -0.62
N ASP A 111 -6.81 20.70 -1.79
CA ASP A 111 -7.43 19.77 -2.75
C ASP A 111 -7.50 18.35 -2.19
N GLY A 112 -6.42 17.88 -1.55
CA GLY A 112 -6.36 16.57 -0.91
C GLY A 112 -7.31 16.49 0.28
N ALA A 113 -7.37 17.52 1.12
CA ALA A 113 -8.30 17.60 2.24
C ALA A 113 -9.76 17.55 1.76
N ASN A 114 -10.08 18.32 0.71
CA ASN A 114 -11.41 18.37 0.10
C ASN A 114 -11.79 17.01 -0.53
N LEU A 115 -10.88 16.38 -1.26
CA LEU A 115 -11.09 15.05 -1.84
C LEU A 115 -11.37 14.01 -0.77
N LEU A 116 -10.57 13.99 0.31
CA LEU A 116 -10.76 13.05 1.42
C LEU A 116 -12.10 13.25 2.13
N ALA A 117 -12.52 14.51 2.32
CA ALA A 117 -13.81 14.84 2.91
C ALA A 117 -14.97 14.39 2.01
N ALA A 118 -14.88 14.64 0.70
CA ALA A 118 -15.86 14.19 -0.28
C ALA A 118 -15.97 12.67 -0.32
N TYR A 119 -14.84 11.96 -0.37
CA TYR A 119 -14.79 10.50 -0.34
C TYR A 119 -15.44 9.93 0.91
N LYS A 120 -15.10 10.45 2.10
CA LYS A 120 -15.69 9.99 3.36
C LYS A 120 -17.22 10.16 3.38
N ARG A 121 -17.73 11.28 2.87
CA ARG A 121 -19.16 11.52 2.76
C ARG A 121 -19.84 10.52 1.84
N ALA A 122 -19.27 10.33 0.63
CA ALA A 122 -19.79 9.38 -0.35
C ALA A 122 -19.77 7.94 0.17
N ALA A 123 -18.67 7.51 0.76
CA ALA A 123 -18.54 6.16 1.33
C ALA A 123 -19.51 5.91 2.49
N ASN A 124 -19.71 6.89 3.37
CA ASN A 124 -20.67 6.78 4.46
C ASN A 124 -22.11 6.72 3.94
N PHE A 125 -22.45 7.55 2.94
CA PHE A 125 -23.77 7.54 2.33
C PHE A 125 -24.05 6.20 1.65
N LEU A 126 -23.11 5.70 0.86
CA LEU A 126 -23.20 4.40 0.20
C LEU A 126 -23.44 3.28 1.23
N LYS A 127 -22.66 3.24 2.31
CA LYS A 127 -22.79 2.24 3.36
C LYS A 127 -24.16 2.27 4.05
N ILE A 128 -24.75 3.46 4.22
CA ILE A 128 -26.09 3.62 4.82
C ILE A 128 -27.15 3.07 3.86
N GLU A 129 -27.08 3.40 2.57
CA GLU A 129 -28.05 2.95 1.58
C GLU A 129 -27.94 1.44 1.32
N GLU A 130 -26.72 0.89 1.24
CA GLU A 130 -26.52 -0.56 1.13
C GLU A 130 -27.14 -1.32 2.30
N LYS A 131 -26.97 -0.80 3.53
CA LYS A 131 -27.57 -1.40 4.73
C LYS A 131 -29.10 -1.30 4.74
N LYS A 132 -29.64 -0.18 4.26
CA LYS A 132 -31.08 0.09 4.21
C LYS A 132 -31.78 -0.77 3.17
N GLU A 133 -31.19 -0.95 2.00
CA GLU A 133 -31.79 -1.71 0.89
C GLU A 133 -31.36 -3.19 0.87
N GLY A 134 -30.39 -3.58 1.67
CA GLY A 134 -29.85 -4.95 1.68
C GLY A 134 -29.16 -5.36 0.39
N LYS A 135 -28.67 -4.36 -0.38
CA LYS A 135 -28.02 -4.55 -1.68
C LYS A 135 -26.61 -3.94 -1.66
N SER A 136 -25.72 -4.47 -2.48
CA SER A 136 -24.42 -3.86 -2.73
C SER A 136 -24.43 -3.13 -4.07
N TYR A 137 -23.90 -1.92 -4.08
CA TYR A 137 -23.80 -1.06 -5.26
C TYR A 137 -22.38 -1.16 -5.84
N ILE A 138 -22.08 -2.31 -6.43
CA ILE A 138 -20.79 -2.58 -7.07
C ILE A 138 -20.92 -2.42 -8.58
N GLY A 139 -20.00 -1.69 -9.21
CA GLY A 139 -19.90 -1.55 -10.66
C GLY A 139 -20.05 -0.13 -11.16
N THR A 140 -20.11 0.00 -12.47
CA THR A 140 -20.26 1.29 -13.14
C THR A 140 -21.73 1.71 -13.14
N PRO A 141 -22.06 2.93 -12.71
CA PRO A 141 -23.42 3.46 -12.79
C PRO A 141 -23.95 3.46 -14.22
N ASP A 142 -25.23 3.11 -14.41
CA ASP A 142 -25.88 3.21 -15.71
C ASP A 142 -26.20 4.68 -16.01
N PRO A 143 -25.66 5.27 -17.11
CA PRO A 143 -25.88 6.68 -17.43
C PRO A 143 -27.35 7.07 -17.60
N ARG A 144 -28.23 6.10 -17.89
CA ARG A 144 -29.66 6.34 -18.07
C ARG A 144 -30.37 6.79 -16.80
N PHE A 145 -29.80 6.47 -15.63
CA PHE A 145 -30.36 6.84 -14.33
C PHE A 145 -29.81 8.17 -13.82
N LEU A 146 -28.80 8.76 -14.45
CA LEU A 146 -28.24 10.05 -14.06
C LEU A 146 -29.17 11.17 -14.54
N LYS A 147 -29.81 11.82 -13.60
CA LYS A 147 -30.82 12.88 -13.88
C LYS A 147 -30.18 14.28 -13.84
N GLU A 148 -29.42 14.53 -12.78
CA GLU A 148 -28.85 15.84 -12.51
C GLU A 148 -27.62 16.14 -13.40
N HIS A 149 -27.40 17.42 -13.65
CA HIS A 149 -26.28 17.88 -14.49
C HIS A 149 -24.93 17.51 -13.87
N GLU A 150 -24.81 17.68 -12.58
CA GLU A 150 -23.61 17.39 -11.77
C GLU A 150 -23.26 15.90 -11.78
N GLU A 151 -24.25 15.03 -11.73
CA GLU A 151 -24.05 13.57 -11.84
C GLU A 151 -23.45 13.19 -13.20
N LYS A 152 -23.96 13.78 -14.28
CA LYS A 152 -23.47 13.56 -15.64
C LYS A 152 -22.03 14.04 -15.82
N ILE A 153 -21.71 15.23 -15.26
CA ILE A 153 -20.35 15.77 -15.27
C ILE A 153 -19.41 14.88 -14.50
N LEU A 154 -19.79 14.45 -13.28
CA LEU A 154 -18.97 13.57 -12.46
C LEU A 154 -18.73 12.24 -13.16
N PHE A 155 -19.78 11.61 -13.71
CA PHE A 155 -19.68 10.37 -14.45
C PHE A 155 -18.71 10.49 -15.63
N LYS A 156 -18.86 11.55 -16.45
CA LYS A 156 -17.95 11.79 -17.58
C LYS A 156 -16.50 11.91 -17.12
N LYS A 157 -16.24 12.69 -16.07
CA LYS A 157 -14.90 12.85 -15.52
C LYS A 157 -14.31 11.55 -14.97
N LEU A 158 -15.12 10.73 -14.30
CA LEU A 158 -14.68 9.41 -13.81
C LEU A 158 -14.29 8.47 -14.96
N MET A 159 -15.06 8.49 -16.06
CA MET A 159 -14.73 7.69 -17.25
C MET A 159 -13.46 8.18 -17.97
N ASP A 160 -13.21 9.50 -17.97
CA ASP A 160 -12.01 10.08 -18.58
C ASP A 160 -10.73 9.82 -17.75
N VAL A 161 -10.85 9.77 -16.43
CA VAL A 161 -9.71 9.67 -15.50
C VAL A 161 -9.44 8.21 -15.08
N GLY A 162 -10.48 7.39 -14.94
CA GLY A 162 -10.38 6.01 -14.47
C GLY A 162 -9.30 5.18 -15.19
N PRO A 163 -9.24 5.17 -16.54
CA PRO A 163 -8.23 4.41 -17.27
C PRO A 163 -6.78 4.90 -17.09
N ARG A 164 -6.58 6.08 -16.50
CA ARG A 164 -5.25 6.66 -16.26
C ARG A 164 -4.71 6.36 -14.86
N ILE A 165 -5.53 5.80 -13.99
CA ILE A 165 -5.20 5.53 -12.57
C ILE A 165 -4.93 4.03 -12.35
N THR A 166 -5.41 3.17 -13.24
CA THR A 166 -5.12 1.72 -13.25
C THR A 166 -3.85 1.42 -14.03
#